data_7eb4b4137b0c71cf5ed36b1575a217ba
#
_entry.id   7eb4b4137b0c71cf5ed36b1575a217ba
#
_cell.length_a   1.000
_cell.length_b   1.000
_cell.length_c   1.000
_cell.angle_alpha   90.00
_cell.angle_beta   90.00
_cell.angle_gamma   90.00
#
_symmetry.space_group_name_H-M   'P 1'
#
loop_
_entity.id
_entity.type
_entity.pdbx_description
1 polymer ?
#
loop_
_entity_poly.entity_id
_entity_poly.type
_entity_poly.pdbx_seq_one_letter_code
_entity_poly.pdbx_strand_id
1 'polypeptide(L)'
;MSRPAISVRRVVEEFERPFTELWMSSRVEAGVSPEVAARAASEGRIAAALRRDDVRAYVALADGRPMGFAVAATSPFSALTDSPCVTIDQLYVAPEARRHGVARHLMSALTLYADSRGCEQIGCNVPTQHRDANRFFARLGFSSQVVRRATTVAALRRRLGTDEQRQHALETLLHRRRSLRARSAARSTAAAGTRLAG
;
A
#
# COMPACT_ATOMS: atom_id res chain seq x y z
N MET A 1 -30.84 -26.69 -3.66
CA MET A 1 -30.85 -25.25 -3.30
C MET A 1 -30.37 -24.47 -4.53
N SER A 2 -31.17 -23.56 -5.04
CA SER A 2 -30.84 -22.76 -6.21
C SER A 2 -29.64 -21.81 -5.89
N ARG A 3 -28.78 -21.61 -6.86
CA ARG A 3 -27.65 -20.70 -6.72
C ARG A 3 -28.17 -19.25 -6.71
N PRO A 4 -27.77 -18.37 -5.78
CA PRO A 4 -28.30 -17.02 -5.74
C PRO A 4 -27.96 -16.26 -7.04
N ALA A 5 -28.90 -15.44 -7.50
CA ALA A 5 -28.68 -14.58 -8.66
C ALA A 5 -27.76 -13.42 -8.23
N ILE A 6 -26.53 -13.41 -8.77
CA ILE A 6 -25.54 -12.38 -8.45
C ILE A 6 -25.53 -11.34 -9.56
N SER A 7 -25.73 -10.08 -9.19
CA SER A 7 -25.53 -8.92 -10.06
C SER A 7 -24.51 -7.96 -9.46
N VAL A 8 -23.77 -7.26 -10.32
CA VAL A 8 -22.79 -6.26 -9.90
C VAL A 8 -23.21 -4.91 -10.45
N ARG A 9 -23.21 -3.90 -9.60
CA ARG A 9 -23.58 -2.52 -9.92
C ARG A 9 -22.43 -1.60 -9.61
N ARG A 10 -22.19 -0.61 -10.48
CA ARG A 10 -21.30 0.50 -10.17
C ARG A 10 -21.90 1.29 -9.01
N VAL A 11 -21.06 1.71 -8.06
CA VAL A 11 -21.49 2.60 -6.99
C VAL A 11 -21.70 3.99 -7.58
N VAL A 12 -22.95 4.38 -7.58
CA VAL A 12 -23.50 5.71 -7.85
C VAL A 12 -24.31 6.10 -6.62
N GLU A 13 -24.93 7.28 -6.62
CA GLU A 13 -25.65 7.82 -5.47
C GLU A 13 -26.61 6.81 -4.81
N GLU A 14 -27.36 6.05 -5.63
CA GLU A 14 -28.27 4.99 -5.18
C GLU A 14 -27.59 3.89 -4.35
N PHE A 15 -26.33 3.57 -4.66
CA PHE A 15 -25.56 2.50 -4.02
C PHE A 15 -24.52 3.01 -3.00
N GLU A 16 -24.41 4.30 -2.76
CA GLU A 16 -23.46 4.85 -1.77
C GLU A 16 -23.74 4.35 -0.36
N ARG A 17 -25.02 4.31 0.05
CA ARG A 17 -25.40 3.83 1.38
C ARG A 17 -25.14 2.33 1.55
N PRO A 18 -25.60 1.43 0.67
CA PRO A 18 -25.28 0.01 0.75
C PRO A 18 -23.77 -0.27 0.72
N PHE A 19 -23.03 0.46 -0.09
CA PHE A 19 -21.56 0.37 -0.13
C PHE A 19 -20.94 0.76 1.22
N THR A 20 -21.37 1.88 1.81
CA THR A 20 -20.85 2.38 3.08
C THR A 20 -21.12 1.41 4.23
N GLU A 21 -22.30 0.78 4.26
CA GLU A 21 -22.68 -0.25 5.24
C GLU A 21 -21.77 -1.49 5.12
N LEU A 22 -21.52 -1.96 3.91
CA LEU A 22 -20.58 -3.06 3.65
C LEU A 22 -19.14 -2.68 3.99
N TRP A 23 -18.74 -1.44 3.70
CA TRP A 23 -17.41 -0.94 4.04
C TRP A 23 -17.22 -0.91 5.57
N MET A 24 -18.19 -0.42 6.33
CA MET A 24 -18.15 -0.46 7.80
C MET A 24 -18.04 -1.91 8.31
N SER A 25 -18.82 -2.83 7.75
CA SER A 25 -18.76 -4.25 8.10
C SER A 25 -17.37 -4.84 7.84
N SER A 26 -16.75 -4.49 6.73
CA SER A 26 -15.38 -4.92 6.40
C SER A 26 -14.34 -4.40 7.39
N ARG A 27 -14.53 -3.18 7.91
CA ARG A 27 -13.65 -2.57 8.91
C ARG A 27 -13.79 -3.25 10.27
N VAL A 28 -15.03 -3.54 10.66
CA VAL A 28 -15.32 -4.27 11.91
C VAL A 28 -14.72 -5.69 11.86
N GLU A 29 -14.86 -6.39 10.74
CA GLU A 29 -14.24 -7.71 10.56
C GLU A 29 -12.71 -7.63 10.60
N ALA A 30 -12.12 -6.52 10.17
CA ALA A 30 -10.68 -6.27 10.28
C ALA A 30 -10.23 -5.84 11.70
N GLY A 31 -11.12 -5.87 12.71
CA GLY A 31 -10.82 -5.56 14.10
C GLY A 31 -10.95 -4.09 14.49
N VAL A 32 -11.54 -3.25 13.65
CA VAL A 32 -11.86 -1.86 14.00
C VAL A 32 -13.17 -1.83 14.77
N SER A 33 -13.26 -1.03 15.86
CA SER A 33 -14.52 -0.93 16.58
C SER A 33 -15.64 -0.32 15.73
N PRO A 34 -16.91 -0.72 15.93
CA PRO A 34 -18.05 -0.19 15.17
C PRO A 34 -18.15 1.34 15.21
N GLU A 35 -17.86 1.95 16.36
CA GLU A 35 -17.92 3.40 16.54
C GLU A 35 -16.86 4.11 15.71
N VAL A 36 -15.64 3.56 15.66
CA VAL A 36 -14.54 4.12 14.84
C VAL A 36 -14.85 3.95 13.36
N ALA A 37 -15.42 2.82 12.95
CA ALA A 37 -15.83 2.59 11.57
C ALA A 37 -16.95 3.56 11.15
N ALA A 38 -17.97 3.74 11.99
CA ALA A 38 -19.07 4.67 11.76
C ALA A 38 -18.60 6.13 11.67
N ARG A 39 -17.72 6.54 12.58
CA ARG A 39 -17.12 7.88 12.54
C ARG A 39 -16.33 8.10 11.24
N ALA A 40 -15.51 7.14 10.84
CA ALA A 40 -14.75 7.26 9.60
C ALA A 40 -15.66 7.31 8.37
N ALA A 41 -16.80 6.61 8.39
CA ALA A 41 -17.81 6.68 7.33
C ALA A 41 -18.48 8.06 7.25
N SER A 42 -18.76 8.70 8.39
CA SER A 42 -19.42 10.01 8.45
C SER A 42 -18.52 11.20 8.06
N GLU A 43 -17.19 11.01 7.99
CA GLU A 43 -16.24 12.08 7.65
C GLU A 43 -16.27 12.52 6.17
N GLY A 44 -17.14 11.95 5.36
CA GLY A 44 -17.32 12.32 3.94
C GLY A 44 -16.18 11.85 3.00
N ARG A 45 -15.15 11.19 3.53
CA ARG A 45 -14.00 10.73 2.74
C ARG A 45 -14.38 9.66 1.73
N ILE A 46 -15.33 8.78 2.06
CA ILE A 46 -15.84 7.75 1.15
C ILE A 46 -16.53 8.42 -0.04
N ALA A 47 -17.48 9.31 0.22
CA ALA A 47 -18.19 10.04 -0.84
C ALA A 47 -17.22 10.86 -1.71
N ALA A 48 -16.22 11.52 -1.10
CA ALA A 48 -15.18 12.24 -1.85
C ALA A 48 -14.34 11.30 -2.73
N ALA A 49 -13.95 10.13 -2.23
CA ALA A 49 -13.21 9.13 -3.01
C ALA A 49 -14.03 8.58 -4.18
N LEU A 50 -15.33 8.32 -3.98
CA LEU A 50 -16.23 7.79 -5.01
C LEU A 50 -16.49 8.77 -6.16
N ARG A 51 -16.30 10.09 -5.94
CA ARG A 51 -16.43 11.13 -6.97
C ARG A 51 -15.18 11.31 -7.83
N ARG A 52 -14.08 10.69 -7.47
CA ARG A 52 -12.84 10.79 -8.24
C ARG A 52 -12.93 9.99 -9.55
N ASP A 53 -12.38 10.53 -10.62
CA ASP A 53 -12.39 9.87 -11.93
C ASP A 53 -11.45 8.66 -12.00
N ASP A 54 -10.41 8.66 -11.18
CA ASP A 54 -9.45 7.57 -11.08
C ASP A 54 -9.90 6.44 -10.14
N VAL A 55 -11.00 6.63 -9.37
CA VAL A 55 -11.57 5.64 -8.46
C VAL A 55 -12.81 5.00 -9.06
N ARG A 56 -12.90 3.69 -8.95
CA ARG A 56 -14.06 2.90 -9.35
C ARG A 56 -14.48 1.95 -8.23
N ALA A 57 -15.75 2.03 -7.86
CA ALA A 57 -16.32 1.12 -6.88
C ALA A 57 -17.50 0.35 -7.44
N TYR A 58 -17.65 -0.88 -7.02
CA TYR A 58 -18.75 -1.80 -7.35
C TYR A 58 -19.32 -2.43 -6.11
N VAL A 59 -20.64 -2.65 -6.12
CA VAL A 59 -21.38 -3.46 -5.14
C VAL A 59 -21.91 -4.70 -5.84
N ALA A 60 -21.72 -5.84 -5.23
CA ALA A 60 -22.34 -7.09 -5.64
C ALA A 60 -23.61 -7.34 -4.81
N LEU A 61 -24.68 -7.64 -5.50
CA LEU A 61 -25.97 -7.99 -4.92
C LEU A 61 -26.20 -9.48 -5.15
N ALA A 62 -26.60 -10.21 -4.12
CA ALA A 62 -27.11 -11.57 -4.21
C ALA A 62 -28.59 -11.55 -3.84
N ASP A 63 -29.47 -11.96 -4.76
CA ASP A 63 -30.93 -11.86 -4.62
C ASP A 63 -31.38 -10.45 -4.16
N GLY A 64 -30.77 -9.41 -4.74
CA GLY A 64 -31.05 -8.01 -4.45
C GLY A 64 -30.41 -7.46 -3.16
N ARG A 65 -29.74 -8.27 -2.36
CA ARG A 65 -29.09 -7.84 -1.12
C ARG A 65 -27.60 -7.54 -1.35
N PRO A 66 -27.09 -6.40 -0.84
CA PRO A 66 -25.66 -6.09 -0.90
C PRO A 66 -24.85 -7.10 -0.11
N MET A 67 -23.95 -7.82 -0.78
CA MET A 67 -23.17 -8.92 -0.20
C MET A 67 -21.67 -8.79 -0.38
N GLY A 68 -21.22 -7.78 -1.10
CA GLY A 68 -19.78 -7.53 -1.27
C GLY A 68 -19.52 -6.26 -2.07
N PHE A 69 -18.30 -5.81 -2.04
CA PHE A 69 -17.87 -4.66 -2.82
C PHE A 69 -16.42 -4.81 -3.31
N ALA A 70 -16.08 -4.04 -4.31
CA ALA A 70 -14.72 -3.85 -4.76
C ALA A 70 -14.46 -2.36 -5.01
N VAL A 71 -13.27 -1.90 -4.63
CA VAL A 71 -12.76 -0.56 -4.95
C VAL A 71 -11.45 -0.72 -5.70
N ALA A 72 -11.31 -0.01 -6.79
CA ALA A 72 -10.10 0.04 -7.57
C ALA A 72 -9.75 1.47 -7.94
N ALA A 73 -8.48 1.74 -8.10
CA ALA A 73 -7.97 3.01 -8.62
C ALA A 73 -7.17 2.77 -9.89
N THR A 74 -7.34 3.68 -10.87
CA THR A 74 -6.50 3.72 -12.07
C THR A 74 -5.31 4.61 -11.77
N SER A 75 -4.11 4.07 -11.90
CA SER A 75 -2.87 4.82 -11.73
C SER A 75 -1.80 4.19 -12.63
N PRO A 76 -0.78 4.96 -13.07
CA PRO A 76 0.35 4.33 -13.74
C PRO A 76 1.03 3.36 -12.78
N PHE A 77 1.48 2.22 -13.30
CA PHE A 77 2.22 1.22 -12.52
C PHE A 77 3.53 1.79 -11.96
N SER A 78 4.11 2.72 -12.71
CA SER A 78 5.26 3.52 -12.31
C SER A 78 5.03 4.97 -12.73
N ALA A 79 5.47 5.93 -11.92
CA ALA A 79 5.39 7.35 -12.25
C ALA A 79 6.21 7.75 -13.49
N LEU A 80 7.10 6.87 -13.94
CA LEU A 80 7.98 7.09 -15.10
C LEU A 80 7.51 6.33 -16.35
N THR A 81 6.45 5.54 -16.26
CA THR A 81 5.87 4.81 -17.39
C THR A 81 4.39 5.15 -17.49
N ASP A 82 3.95 5.53 -18.69
CA ASP A 82 2.55 5.90 -18.97
C ASP A 82 1.61 4.70 -19.12
N SER A 83 2.07 3.48 -18.79
CA SER A 83 1.22 2.29 -18.87
C SER A 83 0.15 2.33 -17.78
N PRO A 84 -1.13 2.54 -18.12
CA PRO A 84 -2.18 2.58 -17.13
C PRO A 84 -2.37 1.20 -16.50
N CYS A 85 -2.61 1.18 -15.21
CA CYS A 85 -2.90 -0.03 -14.44
C CYS A 85 -4.11 0.21 -13.54
N VAL A 86 -4.98 -0.77 -13.43
CA VAL A 86 -6.03 -0.79 -12.42
C VAL A 86 -5.52 -1.53 -11.19
N THR A 87 -5.45 -0.84 -10.07
CA THR A 87 -5.08 -1.45 -8.78
C THR A 87 -6.31 -1.65 -7.91
N ILE A 88 -6.56 -2.89 -7.51
CA ILE A 88 -7.62 -3.24 -6.56
C ILE A 88 -7.15 -2.83 -5.16
N ASP A 89 -7.83 -1.84 -4.60
CA ASP A 89 -7.54 -1.32 -3.26
C ASP A 89 -8.23 -2.13 -2.18
N GLN A 90 -9.50 -2.49 -2.43
CA GLN A 90 -10.30 -3.28 -1.51
C GLN A 90 -11.19 -4.27 -2.26
N LEU A 91 -11.29 -5.47 -1.74
CA LEU A 91 -12.23 -6.49 -2.15
C LEU A 91 -12.79 -7.16 -0.91
N TYR A 92 -14.08 -7.05 -0.72
CA TYR A 92 -14.79 -7.61 0.42
C TYR A 92 -16.01 -8.39 0.00
N VAL A 93 -16.23 -9.50 0.67
CA VAL A 93 -17.46 -10.30 0.56
C VAL A 93 -17.92 -10.65 1.97
N ALA A 94 -19.18 -10.34 2.26
CA ALA A 94 -19.79 -10.65 3.53
C ALA A 94 -19.67 -12.16 3.85
N PRO A 95 -19.39 -12.54 5.12
CA PRO A 95 -19.10 -13.92 5.49
C PRO A 95 -20.11 -14.95 4.96
N GLU A 96 -21.41 -14.63 5.04
CA GLU A 96 -22.52 -15.46 4.58
C GLU A 96 -22.59 -15.65 3.06
N ALA A 97 -21.98 -14.74 2.30
CA ALA A 97 -21.95 -14.79 0.83
C ALA A 97 -20.63 -15.33 0.25
N ARG A 98 -19.69 -15.73 1.12
CA ARG A 98 -18.43 -16.32 0.68
C ARG A 98 -18.66 -17.68 0.04
N ARG A 99 -17.77 -18.05 -0.90
CA ARG A 99 -17.82 -19.30 -1.68
C ARG A 99 -19.00 -19.42 -2.65
N HIS A 100 -19.88 -18.41 -2.73
CA HIS A 100 -21.00 -18.38 -3.67
C HIS A 100 -20.68 -17.67 -5.00
N GLY A 101 -19.41 -17.27 -5.21
CA GLY A 101 -18.97 -16.67 -6.47
C GLY A 101 -19.00 -15.14 -6.51
N VAL A 102 -19.44 -14.45 -5.45
CA VAL A 102 -19.55 -12.99 -5.38
C VAL A 102 -18.23 -12.28 -5.76
N ALA A 103 -17.10 -12.69 -5.17
CA ALA A 103 -15.80 -12.13 -5.50
C ALA A 103 -15.44 -12.27 -6.99
N ARG A 104 -15.83 -13.38 -7.61
CA ARG A 104 -15.59 -13.62 -9.04
C ARG A 104 -16.36 -12.64 -9.93
N HIS A 105 -17.61 -12.35 -9.60
CA HIS A 105 -18.43 -11.39 -10.33
C HIS A 105 -17.87 -9.97 -10.17
N LEU A 106 -17.40 -9.59 -8.97
CA LEU A 106 -16.71 -8.33 -8.75
C LEU A 106 -15.42 -8.23 -9.58
N MET A 107 -14.63 -9.31 -9.64
CA MET A 107 -13.42 -9.35 -10.47
C MET A 107 -13.75 -9.20 -11.96
N SER A 108 -14.81 -9.87 -12.46
CA SER A 108 -15.26 -9.70 -13.86
C SER A 108 -15.62 -8.23 -14.16
N ALA A 109 -16.32 -7.55 -13.25
CA ALA A 109 -16.64 -6.12 -13.44
C ALA A 109 -15.38 -5.24 -13.44
N LEU A 110 -14.38 -5.55 -12.60
CA LEU A 110 -13.10 -4.85 -12.59
C LEU A 110 -12.28 -5.10 -13.86
N THR A 111 -12.32 -6.33 -14.41
CA THR A 111 -11.67 -6.65 -15.69
C THR A 111 -12.27 -5.81 -16.83
N LEU A 112 -13.59 -5.76 -16.95
CA LEU A 112 -14.27 -4.92 -17.93
C LEU A 112 -13.93 -3.43 -17.76
N TYR A 113 -13.80 -2.99 -16.52
CA TYR A 113 -13.35 -1.61 -16.25
C TYR A 113 -11.92 -1.38 -16.71
N ALA A 114 -11.00 -2.29 -16.43
CA ALA A 114 -9.61 -2.20 -16.85
C ALA A 114 -9.49 -2.16 -18.39
N ASP A 115 -10.22 -3.03 -19.09
CA ASP A 115 -10.31 -3.05 -20.54
C ASP A 115 -10.80 -1.68 -21.09
N SER A 116 -11.84 -1.11 -20.46
CA SER A 116 -12.40 0.21 -20.87
C SER A 116 -11.42 1.36 -20.66
N ARG A 117 -10.41 1.18 -19.82
CA ARG A 117 -9.34 2.15 -19.54
C ARG A 117 -8.07 1.89 -20.34
N GLY A 118 -8.06 0.87 -21.20
CA GLY A 118 -6.86 0.45 -21.94
C GLY A 118 -5.76 -0.10 -21.06
N CYS A 119 -6.11 -0.66 -19.90
CA CYS A 119 -5.13 -1.22 -18.97
C CYS A 119 -4.85 -2.67 -19.31
N GLU A 120 -3.60 -3.00 -19.56
CA GLU A 120 -3.15 -4.39 -19.80
C GLU A 120 -2.95 -5.17 -18.51
N GLN A 121 -2.87 -4.50 -17.37
CA GLN A 121 -2.59 -5.12 -16.08
C GLN A 121 -3.57 -4.68 -15.00
N ILE A 122 -3.89 -5.64 -14.14
CA ILE A 122 -4.63 -5.41 -12.89
C ILE A 122 -3.75 -5.84 -11.73
N GLY A 123 -3.45 -4.91 -10.84
CA GLY A 123 -2.74 -5.17 -9.59
C GLY A 123 -3.68 -5.32 -8.40
N CYS A 124 -3.19 -5.86 -7.30
CA CYS A 124 -3.88 -5.84 -6.01
C CYS A 124 -2.89 -5.72 -4.85
N ASN A 125 -3.34 -5.10 -3.76
CA ASN A 125 -2.58 -5.01 -2.52
C ASN A 125 -3.18 -5.98 -1.50
N VAL A 126 -2.53 -7.13 -1.28
CA VAL A 126 -2.98 -8.14 -0.32
C VAL A 126 -1.94 -8.28 0.78
N PRO A 127 -2.32 -8.07 2.06
CA PRO A 127 -1.41 -8.34 3.17
C PRO A 127 -0.98 -9.82 3.18
N THR A 128 0.29 -10.08 3.44
CA THR A 128 0.86 -11.43 3.39
C THR A 128 0.20 -12.40 4.35
N GLN A 129 -0.32 -11.91 5.48
CA GLN A 129 -1.03 -12.70 6.48
C GLN A 129 -2.44 -13.15 6.04
N HIS A 130 -3.03 -12.55 5.02
CA HIS A 130 -4.37 -12.89 4.54
C HIS A 130 -4.31 -14.08 3.56
N ARG A 131 -4.12 -15.29 4.10
CA ARG A 131 -3.90 -16.52 3.31
C ARG A 131 -5.03 -16.82 2.31
N ASP A 132 -6.29 -16.62 2.71
CA ASP A 132 -7.43 -16.92 1.82
C ASP A 132 -7.54 -15.96 0.65
N ALA A 133 -7.27 -14.66 0.88
CA ALA A 133 -7.20 -13.67 -0.18
C ALA A 133 -6.02 -13.98 -1.15
N ASN A 134 -4.84 -14.29 -0.60
CA ASN A 134 -3.68 -14.68 -1.42
C ASN A 134 -3.98 -15.92 -2.28
N ARG A 135 -4.63 -16.96 -1.72
CA ARG A 135 -5.07 -18.14 -2.49
C ARG A 135 -6.09 -17.80 -3.56
N PHE A 136 -7.03 -16.89 -3.26
CA PHE A 136 -8.03 -16.45 -4.22
C PHE A 136 -7.39 -15.79 -5.42
N PHE A 137 -6.52 -14.81 -5.21
CA PHE A 137 -5.84 -14.10 -6.29
C PHE A 137 -4.88 -15.02 -7.08
N ALA A 138 -4.14 -15.90 -6.40
CA ALA A 138 -3.29 -16.87 -7.08
C ALA A 138 -4.06 -17.79 -8.04
N ARG A 139 -5.29 -18.23 -7.66
CA ARG A 139 -6.18 -19.02 -8.55
C ARG A 139 -6.69 -18.24 -9.75
N LEU A 140 -6.66 -16.92 -9.71
CA LEU A 140 -7.00 -16.04 -10.82
C LEU A 140 -5.79 -15.65 -11.67
N GLY A 141 -4.59 -16.22 -11.38
CA GLY A 141 -3.37 -15.96 -12.13
C GLY A 141 -2.54 -14.79 -11.64
N PHE A 142 -2.89 -14.18 -10.50
CA PHE A 142 -2.06 -13.14 -9.91
C PHE A 142 -0.76 -13.72 -9.34
N SER A 143 0.36 -13.13 -9.71
CA SER A 143 1.68 -13.45 -9.16
C SER A 143 2.24 -12.26 -8.38
N SER A 144 3.10 -12.54 -7.41
CA SER A 144 3.79 -11.48 -6.65
C SER A 144 4.92 -10.90 -7.50
N GLN A 145 4.77 -9.65 -7.91
CA GLN A 145 5.77 -8.93 -8.72
C GLN A 145 6.53 -7.87 -7.91
N VAL A 146 5.90 -7.33 -6.88
CA VAL A 146 6.43 -6.19 -6.11
C VAL A 146 6.20 -6.42 -4.62
N VAL A 147 7.20 -6.08 -3.81
CA VAL A 147 7.07 -6.00 -2.36
C VAL A 147 6.96 -4.54 -1.94
N ARG A 148 5.82 -4.14 -1.42
CA ARG A 148 5.62 -2.79 -0.88
C ARG A 148 6.15 -2.72 0.55
N ARG A 149 7.09 -1.83 0.80
CA ARG A 149 7.62 -1.55 2.13
C ARG A 149 7.16 -0.16 2.58
N ALA A 150 6.74 -0.04 3.82
CA ALA A 150 6.28 1.22 4.38
C ALA A 150 6.94 1.48 5.74
N THR A 151 7.21 2.74 6.02
CA THR A 151 7.64 3.23 7.34
C THR A 151 7.04 4.61 7.58
N THR A 152 7.03 5.07 8.81
CA THR A 152 6.59 6.44 9.09
C THR A 152 7.70 7.45 8.76
N VAL A 153 7.31 8.65 8.33
CA VAL A 153 8.27 9.74 8.07
C VAL A 153 9.15 10.02 9.29
N ALA A 154 8.55 10.01 10.49
CA ALA A 154 9.28 10.23 11.74
C ALA A 154 10.33 9.13 12.01
N ALA A 155 9.99 7.86 11.75
CA ALA A 155 10.92 6.74 11.91
C ALA A 155 12.07 6.81 10.91
N LEU A 156 11.76 7.14 9.65
CA LEU A 156 12.79 7.30 8.61
C LEU A 156 13.73 8.47 8.93
N ARG A 157 13.18 9.63 9.27
CA ARG A 157 13.97 10.81 9.67
C ARG A 157 14.90 10.51 10.84
N ARG A 158 14.42 9.83 11.86
CA ARG A 158 15.23 9.43 13.01
C ARG A 158 16.39 8.51 12.61
N ARG A 159 16.16 7.55 11.71
CA ARG A 159 17.21 6.63 11.25
C ARG A 159 18.26 7.33 10.40
N LEU A 160 17.85 8.16 9.47
CA LEU A 160 18.78 8.94 8.63
C LEU A 160 19.61 9.91 9.48
N GLY A 161 19.00 10.64 10.43
CA GLY A 161 19.72 11.54 11.34
C GLY A 161 20.76 10.85 12.22
N THR A 162 20.50 9.61 12.67
CA THR A 162 21.51 8.83 13.40
C THR A 162 22.69 8.39 12.52
N ASP A 163 22.46 8.13 11.25
CA ASP A 163 23.51 7.75 10.31
C ASP A 163 24.39 8.95 9.94
N GLU A 164 23.81 10.13 9.73
CA GLU A 164 24.55 11.38 9.55
C GLU A 164 25.43 11.73 10.77
N GLN A 165 24.89 11.59 11.98
CA GLN A 165 25.65 11.80 13.21
C GLN A 165 26.82 10.81 13.36
N ARG A 166 26.62 9.54 12.99
CA ARG A 166 27.68 8.53 12.99
C ARG A 166 28.77 8.82 11.95
N GLN A 167 28.37 9.23 10.73
CA GLN A 167 29.31 9.61 9.69
C GLN A 167 30.14 10.83 10.12
N HIS A 168 29.51 11.88 10.65
CA HIS A 168 30.20 13.07 11.14
C HIS A 168 31.16 12.75 12.32
N ALA A 169 30.75 11.86 13.23
CA ALA A 169 31.61 11.40 14.31
C ALA A 169 32.84 10.63 13.78
N LEU A 170 32.64 9.75 12.78
CA LEU A 170 33.71 9.01 12.13
C LEU A 170 34.70 9.95 11.39
N GLU A 171 34.21 10.92 10.64
CA GLU A 171 35.04 11.93 9.96
C GLU A 171 35.86 12.74 10.96
N THR A 172 35.24 13.16 12.06
CA THR A 172 35.92 13.89 13.14
C THR A 172 37.04 13.05 13.76
N LEU A 173 36.80 11.76 14.02
CA LEU A 173 37.81 10.85 14.54
C LEU A 173 38.95 10.61 13.54
N LEU A 174 38.65 10.45 12.25
CA LEU A 174 39.66 10.30 11.20
C LEU A 174 40.52 11.55 11.06
N HIS A 175 39.90 12.73 11.09
CA HIS A 175 40.62 14.00 11.06
C HIS A 175 41.54 14.17 12.26
N ARG A 176 41.08 13.85 13.47
CA ARG A 176 41.89 13.89 14.68
C ARG A 176 43.08 12.91 14.62
N ARG A 177 42.87 11.73 14.06
CA ARG A 177 43.93 10.71 13.91
C ARG A 177 44.99 11.14 12.88
N ARG A 178 44.58 11.81 11.78
CA ARG A 178 45.51 12.39 10.79
C ARG A 178 46.33 13.53 11.38
N SER A 179 45.72 14.43 12.14
CA SER A 179 46.41 15.53 12.77
C SER A 179 47.42 15.08 13.85
N LEU A 180 47.12 14.03 14.62
CA LEU A 180 48.04 13.43 15.58
C LEU A 180 49.24 12.78 14.89
N ARG A 181 49.02 12.05 13.79
CA ARG A 181 50.12 11.46 12.98
C ARG A 181 51.02 12.53 12.37
N ALA A 182 50.45 13.61 11.84
CA ALA A 182 51.24 14.73 11.31
C ALA A 182 52.09 15.38 12.39
N ARG A 183 51.56 15.58 13.59
CA ARG A 183 52.32 16.12 14.73
C ARG A 183 53.43 15.19 15.22
N SER A 184 53.20 13.88 15.21
CA SER A 184 54.26 12.92 15.58
C SER A 184 55.35 12.85 14.55
N ALA A 185 55.02 12.88 13.25
CA ALA A 185 56.01 12.95 12.18
C ALA A 185 56.87 14.23 12.22
N ALA A 186 56.26 15.40 12.50
CA ALA A 186 56.95 16.65 12.64
C ALA A 186 57.92 16.68 13.86
N ARG A 187 57.52 16.00 14.95
CA ARG A 187 58.41 15.86 16.11
C ARG A 187 59.62 14.94 15.84
N SER A 188 59.40 13.87 15.07
CA SER A 188 60.48 12.93 14.71
C SER A 188 61.51 13.58 13.78
N THR A 189 61.06 14.42 12.84
CA THR A 189 61.96 15.17 11.93
C THR A 189 62.72 16.26 12.68
N ALA A 190 62.11 16.97 13.63
CA ALA A 190 62.79 17.96 14.46
C ALA A 190 63.88 17.34 15.37
N ALA A 191 63.57 16.13 15.94
CA ALA A 191 64.51 15.39 16.80
C ALA A 191 65.70 14.81 15.99
N ALA A 192 65.50 14.48 14.71
CA ALA A 192 66.61 14.05 13.83
C ALA A 192 67.54 15.19 13.38
N GLY A 193 66.96 16.38 13.18
CA GLY A 193 67.77 17.58 12.80
C GLY A 193 68.69 18.06 13.90
N THR A 194 68.32 17.88 15.16
CA THR A 194 69.17 18.34 16.31
C THR A 194 70.32 17.39 16.60
N ARG A 195 70.42 16.19 16.08
CA ARG A 195 71.52 15.23 16.24
C ARG A 195 72.59 15.33 15.17
N LEU A 196 72.44 16.13 14.15
CA LEU A 196 73.39 16.32 13.05
C LEU A 196 74.12 17.62 13.16
N ALA A 197 73.87 18.44 14.21
CA ALA A 197 74.52 19.77 14.41
C ALA A 197 75.31 19.84 15.74
N GLY A 198 75.78 18.68 16.26
CA GLY A 198 76.60 18.59 17.45
C GLY A 198 77.92 17.89 17.17
#